data_70db80b48a170bee4dfadcae0a9c426e
#
_entry.id   70db80b48a170bee4dfadcae0a9c426e
#
_cell.length_a   1.000
_cell.length_b   1.000
_cell.length_c   1.000
_cell.angle_alpha   90.00
_cell.angle_beta   90.00
_cell.angle_gamma   90.00
#
_symmetry.space_group_name_H-M   'P 1'
#
loop_
_entity.id
_entity.type
_entity.pdbx_description
1 polymer ?
#
loop_
_entity_poly.entity_id
_entity_poly.type
_entity_poly.pdbx_seq_one_letter_code
_entity_poly.pdbx_strand_id
1 'polypeptide(L)'
;DRVWRHAPGGWFSYTVKVVPDAPMELLCIYWGGEYQRAFDVLVDDVKIAEQRLHNDKPGEFFEQAYPLPPELTRGQESVTVKFQAHADNTAGGVFGLRVLQAKP
;
A
#
# COMPACT_ATOMS: atom_id res chain seq x y z
N ASP A 1 17.66 -1.89 6.40
CA ASP A 1 17.36 -0.48 6.29
C ASP A 1 16.04 -0.24 5.60
N ARG A 2 15.20 0.55 6.21
CA ARG A 2 13.88 0.84 5.66
C ARG A 2 13.83 2.26 5.15
N VAL A 3 13.37 2.41 3.91
CA VAL A 3 13.13 3.72 3.33
C VAL A 3 11.70 4.11 3.65
N TRP A 4 11.54 5.25 4.29
CA TRP A 4 10.25 5.73 4.74
C TRP A 4 9.70 6.77 3.78
N ARG A 5 8.43 6.63 3.43
CA ARG A 5 7.75 7.59 2.57
C ARG A 5 6.41 8.01 3.14
N HIS A 6 6.13 9.30 3.02
CA HIS A 6 4.84 9.87 3.40
C HIS A 6 4.59 11.14 2.60
N ALA A 7 3.33 11.57 2.55
CA ALA A 7 2.93 12.78 1.86
C ALA A 7 1.78 13.45 2.61
N PRO A 8 2.05 14.57 3.31
CA PRO A 8 0.99 15.34 3.97
C PRO A 8 0.05 15.94 2.93
N GLY A 9 -1.24 15.56 2.99
CA GLY A 9 -2.26 16.08 2.10
C GLY A 9 -2.07 15.73 0.62
N GLY A 10 -1.12 14.85 0.30
CA GLY A 10 -0.77 14.54 -1.08
C GLY A 10 -0.77 13.06 -1.38
N TRP A 11 0.10 12.66 -2.28
CA TRP A 11 0.21 11.27 -2.68
C TRP A 11 1.66 10.94 -3.06
N PHE A 12 1.95 9.64 -3.05
CA PHE A 12 3.18 9.11 -3.61
C PHE A 12 2.89 7.74 -4.22
N SER A 13 3.77 7.29 -5.10
CA SER A 13 3.54 6.03 -5.80
C SER A 13 4.83 5.25 -6.03
N TYR A 14 4.63 3.96 -6.31
CA TYR A 14 5.70 3.03 -6.68
C TYR A 14 5.24 2.24 -7.89
N THR A 15 6.19 1.90 -8.76
CA THR A 15 5.96 0.91 -9.81
C THR A 15 6.49 -0.43 -9.29
N VAL A 16 5.64 -1.44 -9.28
CA VAL A 16 6.00 -2.77 -8.78
C VAL A 16 5.76 -3.82 -9.86
N LYS A 17 6.59 -4.85 -9.85
CA LYS A 17 6.43 -5.96 -10.79
C LYS A 17 5.36 -6.92 -10.30
N VAL A 18 4.58 -7.45 -11.23
CA VAL A 18 3.56 -8.45 -10.96
C VAL A 18 3.73 -9.62 -11.91
N VAL A 19 3.19 -10.78 -11.54
CA VAL A 19 3.15 -11.95 -12.40
C VAL A 19 1.78 -11.98 -13.04
N PRO A 20 1.67 -11.90 -14.39
CA PRO A 20 0.38 -12.01 -15.05
C PRO A 20 -0.28 -13.35 -14.76
N ASP A 21 -1.59 -13.35 -14.68
CA ASP A 21 -2.42 -14.56 -14.58
C ASP A 21 -2.19 -15.38 -13.30
N ALA A 22 -1.64 -14.78 -12.26
CA ALA A 22 -1.47 -15.41 -10.95
C ALA A 22 -2.14 -14.56 -9.88
N PRO A 23 -2.71 -15.18 -8.84
CA PRO A 23 -3.22 -14.40 -7.70
C PRO A 23 -2.06 -13.69 -7.00
N MET A 24 -2.22 -12.40 -6.74
CA MET A 24 -1.18 -11.58 -6.12
C MET A 24 -1.76 -10.82 -4.94
N GLU A 25 -0.90 -10.47 -4.01
CA GLU A 25 -1.26 -9.54 -2.95
C GLU A 25 -0.13 -8.54 -2.72
N LEU A 26 -0.54 -7.34 -2.33
CA LEU A 26 0.36 -6.24 -2.01
C LEU A 26 0.61 -6.27 -0.52
N LEU A 27 1.87 -6.38 -0.12
CA LEU A 27 2.26 -6.38 1.29
C LEU A 27 2.91 -5.04 1.62
N CYS A 28 2.35 -4.33 2.58
CA CYS A 28 2.87 -3.06 3.05
C CYS A 28 3.31 -3.17 4.50
N ILE A 29 4.39 -2.50 4.86
CA ILE A 29 4.88 -2.44 6.23
C ILE A 29 4.67 -1.03 6.75
N TYR A 30 3.94 -0.91 7.85
CA TYR A 30 3.60 0.36 8.50
C TYR A 30 4.17 0.42 9.91
N TRP A 31 4.36 1.65 10.40
CA TRP A 31 4.69 1.87 11.81
C TRP A 31 3.41 2.02 12.61
N GLY A 32 3.25 1.20 13.64
CA GLY A 32 2.02 1.16 14.41
C GLY A 32 1.77 2.36 15.30
N GLY A 33 2.79 3.20 15.51
CA GLY A 33 2.67 4.41 16.30
C GLY A 33 2.29 5.67 15.53
N GLU A 34 1.94 5.55 14.26
CA GLU A 34 1.56 6.71 13.45
C GLU A 34 0.17 7.24 13.81
N TYR A 35 0.01 8.56 13.69
CA TYR A 35 -1.25 9.25 13.93
C TYR A 35 -1.69 10.02 12.69
N GLN A 36 -3.01 10.27 12.59
CA GLN A 36 -3.62 11.09 11.53
C GLN A 36 -3.21 10.64 10.13
N ARG A 37 -3.14 9.34 9.96
CA ARG A 37 -2.85 8.74 8.66
C ARG A 37 -4.13 8.08 8.16
N ALA A 38 -4.72 8.67 7.13
CA ALA A 38 -5.85 8.07 6.44
C ALA A 38 -5.63 8.28 4.95
N PHE A 39 -5.63 7.19 4.20
CA PHE A 39 -5.30 7.25 2.79
C PHE A 39 -5.92 6.09 2.03
N ASP A 40 -6.05 6.28 0.73
CA ASP A 40 -6.48 5.23 -0.18
C ASP A 40 -5.26 4.57 -0.79
N VAL A 41 -5.37 3.27 -1.04
CA VAL A 41 -4.39 2.50 -1.80
C VAL A 41 -5.00 2.22 -3.16
N LEU A 42 -4.34 2.71 -4.22
CA LEU A 42 -4.82 2.55 -5.58
C LEU A 42 -3.79 1.78 -6.41
N VAL A 43 -4.29 0.94 -7.30
CA VAL A 43 -3.45 0.21 -8.26
C VAL A 43 -3.92 0.62 -9.65
N ASP A 44 -3.02 1.23 -10.43
CA ASP A 44 -3.34 1.79 -11.75
C ASP A 44 -4.62 2.65 -11.70
N ASP A 45 -4.67 3.52 -10.67
CA ASP A 45 -5.77 4.46 -10.41
C ASP A 45 -7.09 3.82 -9.97
N VAL A 46 -7.10 2.53 -9.66
CA VAL A 46 -8.28 1.84 -9.12
C VAL A 46 -8.08 1.65 -7.62
N LYS A 47 -8.99 2.17 -6.82
CA LYS A 47 -8.93 2.03 -5.36
C LYS A 47 -9.17 0.56 -4.98
N ILE A 48 -8.21 -0.02 -4.27
CA ILE A 48 -8.33 -1.41 -3.78
C ILE A 48 -8.52 -1.47 -2.28
N ALA A 49 -8.13 -0.42 -1.55
CA ALA A 49 -8.22 -0.44 -0.09
C ALA A 49 -8.16 0.97 0.46
N GLU A 50 -8.54 1.08 1.72
CA GLU A 50 -8.43 2.29 2.52
C GLU A 50 -7.73 1.91 3.80
N GLN A 51 -6.76 2.71 4.22
CA GLN A 51 -5.98 2.41 5.42
C GLN A 51 -6.00 3.59 6.37
N ARG A 52 -6.14 3.28 7.66
CA ARG A 52 -6.03 4.27 8.73
C ARG A 52 -4.98 3.81 9.71
N LEU A 53 -4.11 4.74 10.10
CA LEU A 53 -3.09 4.51 11.11
C LEU A 53 -3.32 5.48 12.24
N HIS A 54 -3.65 4.96 13.41
CA HIS A 54 -4.02 5.79 14.56
C HIS A 54 -3.49 5.16 15.85
N ASN A 55 -2.17 4.91 15.86
CA ASN A 55 -1.46 4.37 17.03
C ASN A 55 -2.05 3.06 17.56
N ASP A 56 -2.51 2.21 16.65
CA ASP A 56 -3.16 0.96 17.05
C ASP A 56 -2.17 -0.09 17.55
N LYS A 57 -0.89 0.02 17.16
CA LYS A 57 0.17 -0.90 17.55
C LYS A 57 1.43 -0.12 17.91
N PRO A 58 1.38 0.67 19.00
CA PRO A 58 2.51 1.54 19.34
C PRO A 58 3.78 0.75 19.60
N GLY A 59 4.89 1.28 19.13
CA GLY A 59 6.19 0.69 19.36
C GLY A 59 6.55 -0.47 18.46
N GLU A 60 5.76 -0.76 17.41
CA GLU A 60 6.09 -1.87 16.52
C GLU A 60 5.72 -1.58 15.07
N PHE A 61 6.43 -2.25 14.17
CA PHE A 61 6.03 -2.32 12.76
C PHE A 61 5.00 -3.43 12.59
N PHE A 62 4.12 -3.27 11.62
CA PHE A 62 3.20 -4.35 11.27
C PHE A 62 3.03 -4.45 9.76
N GLU A 63 2.61 -5.62 9.31
CA GLU A 63 2.39 -5.91 7.90
C GLU A 63 0.89 -5.91 7.61
N GLN A 64 0.52 -5.33 6.48
CA GLN A 64 -0.85 -5.35 6.00
C GLN A 64 -0.85 -5.81 4.55
N ALA A 65 -1.59 -6.88 4.27
CA ALA A 65 -1.72 -7.41 2.93
C ALA A 65 -3.04 -6.97 2.31
N TYR A 66 -2.99 -6.61 1.03
CA TYR A 66 -4.17 -6.24 0.26
C TYR A 66 -4.23 -7.15 -0.96
N PRO A 67 -5.30 -7.94 -1.12
CA PRO A 67 -5.44 -8.74 -2.34
C PRO A 67 -5.51 -7.84 -3.57
N LEU A 68 -4.79 -8.21 -4.62
CA LEU A 68 -4.87 -7.49 -5.88
C LEU A 68 -5.95 -8.14 -6.74
N PRO A 69 -6.98 -7.38 -7.16
CA PRO A 69 -7.99 -7.93 -8.06
C PRO A 69 -7.34 -8.48 -9.34
N PRO A 70 -7.67 -9.70 -9.78
CA PRO A 70 -7.02 -10.29 -10.96
C PRO A 70 -7.15 -9.43 -12.22
N GLU A 71 -8.23 -8.66 -12.34
CA GLU A 71 -8.43 -7.77 -13.48
C GLU A 71 -7.33 -6.73 -13.61
N LEU A 72 -6.70 -6.34 -12.49
CA LEU A 72 -5.68 -5.31 -12.48
C LEU A 72 -4.29 -5.84 -12.86
N THR A 73 -4.06 -7.13 -12.69
CA THR A 73 -2.77 -7.74 -12.99
C THR A 73 -2.77 -8.54 -14.29
N ARG A 74 -3.94 -8.79 -14.86
CA ARG A 74 -4.08 -9.60 -16.08
C ARG A 74 -3.33 -8.96 -17.23
N GLY A 75 -2.41 -9.71 -17.82
CA GLY A 75 -1.62 -9.22 -18.95
C GLY A 75 -0.61 -8.13 -18.60
N GLN A 76 -0.42 -7.83 -17.33
CA GLN A 76 0.52 -6.79 -16.88
C GLN A 76 1.80 -7.39 -16.35
N GLU A 77 2.92 -6.73 -16.61
CA GLU A 77 4.21 -7.09 -16.02
C GLU A 77 4.53 -6.21 -14.82
N SER A 78 3.89 -5.04 -14.74
CA SER A 78 4.03 -4.12 -13.61
C SER A 78 2.75 -3.32 -13.44
N VAL A 79 2.57 -2.79 -12.23
CA VAL A 79 1.46 -1.89 -11.91
C VAL A 79 2.00 -0.74 -11.08
N THR A 80 1.26 0.37 -11.05
CA THR A 80 1.60 1.51 -10.20
C THR A 80 0.73 1.49 -8.96
N VAL A 81 1.37 1.45 -7.79
CA VAL A 81 0.69 1.52 -6.50
C VAL A 81 0.80 2.94 -5.98
N LYS A 82 -0.35 3.56 -5.71
CA LYS A 82 -0.43 4.95 -5.26
C LYS A 82 -1.08 5.01 -3.89
N PHE A 83 -0.51 5.83 -3.03
CA PHE A 83 -1.04 6.10 -1.69
C PHE A 83 -1.51 7.55 -1.69
N GLN A 84 -2.82 7.75 -1.62
CA GLN A 84 -3.46 9.08 -1.71
C GLN A 84 -4.05 9.46 -0.37
N ALA A 85 -3.55 10.56 0.21
CA ALA A 85 -4.05 11.03 1.50
C ALA A 85 -5.50 11.51 1.39
N HIS A 86 -6.29 11.25 2.43
CA HIS A 86 -7.58 11.88 2.63
C HIS A 86 -7.37 13.34 3.06
N ALA A 87 -8.40 14.16 2.97
CA ALA A 87 -8.34 15.57 3.38
C ALA A 87 -7.87 15.67 4.84
N ASP A 88 -6.96 16.60 5.09
CA ASP A 88 -6.40 16.87 6.43
C ASP A 88 -5.62 15.71 7.04
N ASN A 89 -5.22 14.73 6.22
CA ASN A 89 -4.44 13.58 6.66
C ASN A 89 -3.14 13.47 5.88
N THR A 90 -2.31 12.50 6.27
CA THR A 90 -1.05 12.21 5.60
C THR A 90 -1.11 10.79 5.04
N ALA A 91 -0.66 10.61 3.81
CA ALA A 91 -0.51 9.28 3.23
C ALA A 91 0.77 8.63 3.75
N GLY A 92 0.70 7.35 4.11
CA GLY A 92 1.86 6.60 4.57
C GLY A 92 1.97 6.62 6.10
N GLY A 93 3.12 6.50 6.80
CA GLY A 93 4.40 6.15 6.16
C GLY A 93 4.56 4.67 5.86
N VAL A 94 4.96 4.44 4.68
CA VAL A 94 5.22 3.09 4.22
C VAL A 94 6.72 2.82 4.38
N PHE A 95 7.06 1.78 5.15
CA PHE A 95 8.44 1.42 5.45
C PHE A 95 8.93 0.24 4.61
N GLY A 96 8.03 -0.46 3.98
CA GLY A 96 8.36 -1.55 3.07
C GLY A 96 7.16 -1.87 2.20
N LEU A 97 7.44 -2.30 0.99
CA LEU A 97 6.41 -2.60 0.00
C LEU A 97 6.90 -3.72 -0.89
N ARG A 98 6.08 -4.73 -1.11
CA ARG A 98 6.37 -5.79 -2.08
C ARG A 98 5.09 -6.46 -2.51
N VAL A 99 5.18 -7.11 -3.67
CA VAL A 99 4.08 -7.89 -4.20
C VAL A 99 4.45 -9.36 -4.06
N LEU A 100 3.54 -10.13 -3.50
CA LEU A 100 3.72 -11.56 -3.27
C LEU A 100 2.67 -12.33 -4.05
N GLN A 101 3.05 -13.53 -4.51
CA GLN A 101 2.06 -14.43 -5.07
C GLN A 101 1.21 -14.97 -3.93
N ALA A 102 -0.11 -14.79 -4.04
CA ALA A 102 -1.02 -15.23 -3.01
C ALA A 102 -1.07 -16.76 -2.98
N LYS A 103 -1.14 -17.33 -1.79
CA LYS A 103 -1.30 -18.77 -1.64
C LYS A 103 -2.73 -19.15 -1.98
N PRO A 104 -2.92 -20.30 -2.65
CA PRO A 104 -4.27 -20.80 -2.95
C PRO A 104 -5.02 -21.17 -1.68
#